data_bef1b3242bdf6ad060db1fe115be977b
#
_entry.id   bef1b3242bdf6ad060db1fe115be977b
#
_cell.length_a   1.000
_cell.length_b   1.000
_cell.length_c   1.000
_cell.angle_alpha   90.00
_cell.angle_beta   90.00
_cell.angle_gamma   90.00
#
_symmetry.space_group_name_H-M   'P 1'
#
loop_
_entity.id
_entity.type
_entity.pdbx_description
1 polymer ?
#
loop_
_entity_poly.entity_id
_entity_poly.type
_entity_poly.pdbx_seq_one_letter_code
_entity_poly.pdbx_strand_id
1 'polypeptide(L)'
;ILPNDAPPEMLAGNSNYDRPMKTLYLLHGFSGSTQDWLTGSLIQELALKYNLAVVMPAGENSFYLNGKGTGRGYETFTAVELPAYCQKTFGLSDKPEDNFIGGLSMGGFGAIHTALKYPEYFGKMFGLSSALIVNGIKGMKPGSHNDIADYDYYTQIFGDLDKLDESENNPEYLVTERLKKEEK
;
A
#
# COMPACT_ATOMS: atom_id res chain seq x y z
N ILE A 1 -9.22 1.33 12.42
CA ILE A 1 -9.09 2.17 13.62
C ILE A 1 -9.63 3.55 13.27
N LEU A 2 -10.56 4.05 14.06
CA LEU A 2 -11.03 5.44 14.00
C LEU A 2 -10.67 6.15 15.31
N PRO A 3 -10.08 7.34 15.27
CA PRO A 3 -9.67 8.07 16.49
C PRO A 3 -10.81 8.83 17.20
N ASN A 4 -12.06 8.60 16.78
CA ASN A 4 -13.23 9.33 17.29
C ASN A 4 -13.53 9.09 18.79
N ASP A 5 -13.03 7.99 19.34
CA ASP A 5 -13.23 7.60 20.72
C ASP A 5 -12.00 7.93 21.62
N ALA A 6 -11.18 8.89 21.19
CA ALA A 6 -10.03 9.31 21.99
C ALA A 6 -10.50 9.91 23.31
N PRO A 7 -9.96 9.48 24.47
CA PRO A 7 -10.34 10.02 25.76
C PRO A 7 -9.99 11.52 25.86
N PRO A 8 -10.77 12.30 26.62
CA PRO A 8 -10.60 13.75 26.74
C PRO A 8 -9.17 14.18 27.08
N GLU A 9 -8.47 13.37 27.87
CA GLU A 9 -7.08 13.64 28.29
C GLU A 9 -6.10 13.58 27.08
N MET A 10 -6.39 12.77 26.05
CA MET A 10 -5.59 12.73 24.82
C MET A 10 -5.94 13.85 23.85
N LEU A 11 -7.13 14.43 23.99
CA LEU A 11 -7.59 15.55 23.15
C LEU A 11 -7.06 16.89 23.69
N ALA A 12 -6.97 17.03 25.01
CA ALA A 12 -6.60 18.28 25.67
C ALA A 12 -5.20 18.76 25.25
N GLY A 13 -5.14 19.88 24.53
CA GLY A 13 -3.89 20.47 24.03
C GLY A 13 -3.22 19.73 22.89
N ASN A 14 -3.88 18.77 22.29
CA ASN A 14 -3.36 18.03 21.15
C ASN A 14 -3.75 18.72 19.83
N SER A 15 -2.83 19.50 19.26
CA SER A 15 -3.04 20.26 18.02
C SER A 15 -3.34 19.39 16.79
N ASN A 16 -3.14 18.07 16.83
CA ASN A 16 -3.55 17.19 15.76
C ASN A 16 -5.08 17.13 15.61
N TYR A 17 -5.83 17.48 16.64
CA TYR A 17 -7.29 17.55 16.61
C TYR A 17 -7.83 18.93 16.23
N ASP A 18 -6.97 19.92 16.03
CA ASP A 18 -7.34 21.24 15.47
C ASP A 18 -7.58 21.17 13.94
N ARG A 19 -7.23 20.05 13.31
CA ARG A 19 -7.44 19.74 11.90
C ARG A 19 -8.36 18.55 11.72
N PRO A 20 -9.00 18.38 10.54
CA PRO A 20 -9.71 17.16 10.18
C PRO A 20 -8.82 15.91 10.27
N MET A 21 -9.43 14.79 10.62
CA MET A 21 -8.81 13.48 10.61
C MET A 21 -8.24 13.15 9.23
N LYS A 22 -7.04 12.58 9.19
CA LYS A 22 -6.42 12.06 7.98
C LYS A 22 -6.46 10.54 7.98
N THR A 23 -6.25 9.93 6.82
CA THR A 23 -6.34 8.48 6.63
C THR A 23 -4.97 7.89 6.30
N LEU A 24 -4.61 6.81 6.96
CA LEU A 24 -3.45 5.98 6.65
C LEU A 24 -3.92 4.59 6.23
N TYR A 25 -3.66 4.22 4.98
CA TYR A 25 -3.77 2.85 4.48
C TYR A 25 -2.46 2.13 4.74
N LEU A 26 -2.49 1.09 5.59
CA LEU A 26 -1.29 0.45 6.14
C LEU A 26 -1.24 -1.03 5.73
N LEU A 27 -0.32 -1.37 4.84
CA LEU A 27 -0.24 -2.65 4.16
C LEU A 27 0.70 -3.62 4.88
N HIS A 28 0.27 -4.88 5.05
CA HIS A 28 1.07 -5.92 5.70
C HIS A 28 2.12 -6.53 4.76
N GLY A 29 3.10 -7.25 5.33
CA GLY A 29 4.14 -7.96 4.62
C GLY A 29 3.69 -9.32 4.04
N PHE A 30 4.60 -9.98 3.33
CA PHE A 30 4.39 -11.33 2.82
C PHE A 30 4.09 -12.31 3.97
N SER A 31 3.14 -13.22 3.78
CA SER A 31 2.60 -14.12 4.81
C SER A 31 1.98 -13.44 6.03
N GLY A 32 1.78 -12.12 5.97
CA GLY A 32 1.16 -11.35 7.01
C GLY A 32 -0.38 -11.28 6.89
N SER A 33 -0.97 -10.47 7.75
CA SER A 33 -2.41 -10.29 7.86
C SER A 33 -2.81 -8.86 8.22
N THR A 34 -4.12 -8.60 8.22
CA THR A 34 -4.71 -7.34 8.68
C THR A 34 -4.40 -7.02 10.14
N GLN A 35 -4.00 -8.03 10.94
CA GLN A 35 -3.77 -7.89 12.37
C GLN A 35 -2.31 -7.59 12.75
N ASP A 36 -1.37 -7.78 11.83
CA ASP A 36 0.06 -7.65 12.12
C ASP A 36 0.42 -6.30 12.74
N TRP A 37 -0.15 -5.23 12.20
CA TRP A 37 0.07 -3.89 12.72
C TRP A 37 -0.57 -3.67 14.09
N LEU A 38 -1.73 -4.30 14.34
CA LEU A 38 -2.44 -4.19 15.64
C LEU A 38 -1.67 -4.90 16.75
N THR A 39 -1.10 -6.06 16.46
CA THR A 39 -0.45 -6.92 17.46
C THR A 39 1.05 -6.65 17.57
N GLY A 40 1.68 -6.19 16.49
CA GLY A 40 3.13 -5.99 16.39
C GLY A 40 3.60 -4.54 16.51
N SER A 41 2.69 -3.57 16.75
CA SER A 41 3.07 -2.16 16.80
C SER A 41 2.17 -1.34 17.74
N LEU A 42 2.54 -0.07 17.94
CA LEU A 42 1.75 0.90 18.70
C LEU A 42 0.74 1.65 17.81
N ILE A 43 0.27 1.03 16.72
CA ILE A 43 -0.55 1.74 15.73
C ILE A 43 -1.86 2.30 16.30
N GLN A 44 -2.46 1.64 17.29
CA GLN A 44 -3.66 2.15 17.97
C GLN A 44 -3.39 3.44 18.72
N GLU A 45 -2.33 3.48 19.50
CA GLU A 45 -1.92 4.67 20.25
C GLU A 45 -1.52 5.81 19.31
N LEU A 46 -0.78 5.47 18.25
CA LEU A 46 -0.34 6.45 17.25
C LEU A 46 -1.52 7.02 16.45
N ALA A 47 -2.51 6.19 16.12
CA ALA A 47 -3.74 6.63 15.46
C ALA A 47 -4.47 7.68 16.30
N LEU A 48 -4.64 7.43 17.59
CA LEU A 48 -5.23 8.38 18.53
C LEU A 48 -4.35 9.63 18.69
N LYS A 49 -3.04 9.46 18.90
CA LYS A 49 -2.12 10.58 19.11
C LYS A 49 -2.09 11.56 17.94
N TYR A 50 -2.14 11.03 16.70
CA TYR A 50 -1.99 11.86 15.50
C TYR A 50 -3.30 12.15 14.77
N ASN A 51 -4.45 11.81 15.35
CA ASN A 51 -5.77 11.97 14.71
C ASN A 51 -5.79 11.34 13.31
N LEU A 52 -5.52 10.03 13.25
CA LEU A 52 -5.46 9.25 12.01
C LEU A 52 -6.51 8.13 12.02
N ALA A 53 -7.34 8.06 11.00
CA ALA A 53 -8.01 6.81 10.65
C ALA A 53 -6.96 5.86 10.06
N VAL A 54 -6.89 4.61 10.55
CA VAL A 54 -5.96 3.61 10.01
C VAL A 54 -6.74 2.45 9.43
N VAL A 55 -6.52 2.22 8.12
CA VAL A 55 -7.15 1.16 7.34
C VAL A 55 -6.10 0.09 7.03
N MET A 56 -6.33 -1.13 7.47
CA MET A 56 -5.40 -2.25 7.31
C MET A 56 -6.06 -3.36 6.49
N PRO A 57 -5.96 -3.31 5.15
CA PRO A 57 -6.58 -4.32 4.29
C PRO A 57 -5.84 -5.64 4.32
N ALA A 58 -6.55 -6.73 3.99
CA ALA A 58 -5.93 -7.98 3.61
C ALA A 58 -5.37 -7.86 2.18
N GLY A 59 -4.13 -8.27 1.98
CA GLY A 59 -3.46 -8.29 0.67
C GLY A 59 -3.00 -9.70 0.29
N GLU A 60 -3.19 -10.70 1.16
CA GLU A 60 -2.62 -12.04 0.99
C GLU A 60 -1.13 -11.96 0.58
N ASN A 61 -0.69 -12.82 -0.34
CA ASN A 61 0.66 -12.76 -0.92
C ASN A 61 0.62 -12.20 -2.36
N SER A 62 -0.06 -11.06 -2.58
CA SER A 62 -0.34 -10.53 -3.91
C SER A 62 0.61 -9.43 -4.37
N PHE A 63 1.53 -8.98 -3.54
CA PHE A 63 2.28 -7.73 -3.74
C PHE A 63 1.37 -6.52 -4.01
N TYR A 64 0.08 -6.64 -3.66
CA TYR A 64 -0.95 -5.63 -3.94
C TYR A 64 -1.06 -5.28 -5.43
N LEU A 65 -0.84 -6.29 -6.29
CA LEU A 65 -0.97 -6.20 -7.74
C LEU A 65 -2.23 -6.95 -8.21
N ASN A 66 -2.69 -6.63 -9.41
CA ASN A 66 -3.73 -7.39 -10.10
C ASN A 66 -3.09 -8.62 -10.77
N GLY A 67 -3.10 -9.74 -10.08
CA GLY A 67 -2.50 -10.97 -10.58
C GLY A 67 -3.21 -11.52 -11.83
N LYS A 68 -2.44 -12.01 -12.78
CA LYS A 68 -2.97 -12.63 -14.00
C LYS A 68 -3.59 -13.99 -13.69
N GLY A 69 -4.81 -14.20 -14.20
CA GLY A 69 -5.49 -15.50 -14.12
C GLY A 69 -6.06 -15.88 -12.76
N THR A 70 -5.88 -15.08 -11.72
CA THR A 70 -6.38 -15.37 -10.37
C THR A 70 -7.77 -14.77 -10.10
N GLY A 71 -8.22 -13.81 -10.90
CA GLY A 71 -9.39 -12.99 -10.60
C GLY A 71 -9.23 -12.09 -9.37
N ARG A 72 -8.04 -12.01 -8.80
CA ARG A 72 -7.73 -11.24 -7.58
C ARG A 72 -7.18 -9.88 -7.93
N GLY A 73 -8.04 -8.87 -7.90
CA GLY A 73 -7.71 -7.48 -8.23
C GLY A 73 -7.22 -6.68 -7.03
N TYR A 74 -6.14 -7.09 -6.37
CA TYR A 74 -5.66 -6.42 -5.14
C TYR A 74 -5.19 -4.99 -5.36
N GLU A 75 -4.65 -4.68 -6.53
CA GLU A 75 -4.29 -3.31 -6.91
C GLU A 75 -5.53 -2.43 -6.99
N THR A 76 -6.52 -2.85 -7.78
CA THR A 76 -7.79 -2.13 -7.94
C THR A 76 -8.52 -2.00 -6.61
N PHE A 77 -8.55 -3.08 -5.82
CA PHE A 77 -9.14 -3.06 -4.48
C PHE A 77 -8.46 -2.01 -3.59
N THR A 78 -7.13 -2.06 -3.48
CA THR A 78 -6.37 -1.21 -2.55
C THR A 78 -6.39 0.26 -2.99
N ALA A 79 -6.28 0.52 -4.30
CA ALA A 79 -6.17 1.87 -4.83
C ALA A 79 -7.52 2.58 -4.97
N VAL A 80 -8.57 1.86 -5.34
CA VAL A 80 -9.83 2.48 -5.79
C VAL A 80 -11.01 2.05 -4.92
N GLU A 81 -11.26 0.75 -4.80
CA GLU A 81 -12.49 0.25 -4.16
C GLU A 81 -12.50 0.49 -2.65
N LEU A 82 -11.38 0.19 -1.99
CA LEU A 82 -11.25 0.36 -0.55
C LEU A 82 -11.31 1.82 -0.10
N PRO A 83 -10.59 2.78 -0.73
CA PRO A 83 -10.76 4.20 -0.43
C PRO A 83 -12.21 4.67 -0.62
N ALA A 84 -12.83 4.36 -1.75
CA ALA A 84 -14.22 4.74 -2.02
C ALA A 84 -15.20 4.17 -0.98
N TYR A 85 -15.01 2.90 -0.58
CA TYR A 85 -15.80 2.29 0.49
C TYR A 85 -15.61 3.01 1.83
N CYS A 86 -14.36 3.30 2.20
CA CYS A 86 -14.04 3.96 3.46
C CYS A 86 -14.58 5.39 3.52
N GLN A 87 -14.49 6.14 2.43
CA GLN A 87 -15.06 7.48 2.29
C GLN A 87 -16.58 7.45 2.49
N LYS A 88 -17.25 6.56 1.78
CA LYS A 88 -18.71 6.42 1.83
C LYS A 88 -19.22 5.94 3.19
N THR A 89 -18.51 4.99 3.81
CA THR A 89 -19.00 4.30 5.02
C THR A 89 -18.61 5.03 6.30
N PHE A 90 -17.41 5.59 6.35
CA PHE A 90 -16.84 6.20 7.56
C PHE A 90 -16.66 7.72 7.45
N GLY A 91 -17.04 8.32 6.32
CA GLY A 91 -16.88 9.75 6.11
C GLY A 91 -15.42 10.22 6.03
N LEU A 92 -14.51 9.34 5.58
CA LEU A 92 -13.09 9.71 5.43
C LEU A 92 -12.92 10.70 4.26
N SER A 93 -11.82 11.47 4.29
CA SER A 93 -11.55 12.47 3.25
C SER A 93 -11.26 11.78 1.89
N ASP A 94 -11.76 12.38 0.82
CA ASP A 94 -11.47 12.01 -0.57
C ASP A 94 -10.28 12.77 -1.17
N LYS A 95 -9.72 13.72 -0.42
CA LYS A 95 -8.60 14.54 -0.88
C LYS A 95 -7.28 13.77 -0.77
N PRO A 96 -6.45 13.75 -1.84
CA PRO A 96 -5.17 13.05 -1.81
C PRO A 96 -4.25 13.48 -0.67
N GLU A 97 -4.21 14.78 -0.36
CA GLU A 97 -3.39 15.35 0.71
C GLU A 97 -3.77 14.89 2.12
N ASP A 98 -4.92 14.26 2.27
CA ASP A 98 -5.41 13.69 3.53
C ASP A 98 -5.26 12.16 3.58
N ASN A 99 -4.91 11.53 2.46
CA ASN A 99 -4.78 10.08 2.35
C ASN A 99 -3.32 9.68 2.16
N PHE A 100 -2.84 8.85 3.07
CA PHE A 100 -1.48 8.31 3.09
C PHE A 100 -1.51 6.81 2.90
N ILE A 101 -0.50 6.26 2.23
CA ILE A 101 -0.34 4.82 2.09
C ILE A 101 1.07 4.41 2.51
N GLY A 102 1.18 3.33 3.26
CA GLY A 102 2.46 2.80 3.71
C GLY A 102 2.40 1.31 3.97
N GLY A 103 3.55 0.69 4.16
CA GLY A 103 3.59 -0.73 4.47
C GLY A 103 4.99 -1.28 4.70
N LEU A 104 5.03 -2.54 5.14
CA LEU A 104 6.24 -3.28 5.43
C LEU A 104 6.51 -4.32 4.35
N SER A 105 7.77 -4.45 3.89
CA SER A 105 8.22 -5.50 2.97
C SER A 105 7.36 -5.55 1.70
N MET A 106 6.58 -6.61 1.44
CA MET A 106 5.59 -6.69 0.36
C MET A 106 4.61 -5.50 0.41
N GLY A 107 4.14 -5.12 1.61
CA GLY A 107 3.27 -3.95 1.78
C GLY A 107 3.97 -2.63 1.45
N GLY A 108 5.28 -2.54 1.71
CA GLY A 108 6.08 -1.40 1.29
C GLY A 108 6.20 -1.29 -0.23
N PHE A 109 6.38 -2.42 -0.93
CA PHE A 109 6.28 -2.48 -2.38
C PHE A 109 4.90 -2.00 -2.85
N GLY A 110 3.83 -2.58 -2.31
CA GLY A 110 2.45 -2.24 -2.67
C GLY A 110 2.13 -0.76 -2.45
N ALA A 111 2.59 -0.18 -1.33
CA ALA A 111 2.37 1.22 -1.04
C ALA A 111 3.06 2.15 -2.05
N ILE A 112 4.32 1.87 -2.37
CA ILE A 112 5.08 2.65 -3.36
C ILE A 112 4.45 2.52 -4.74
N HIS A 113 4.20 1.28 -5.19
CA HIS A 113 3.58 1.01 -6.47
C HIS A 113 2.22 1.72 -6.61
N THR A 114 1.34 1.55 -5.61
CA THR A 114 -0.01 2.13 -5.62
C THR A 114 0.03 3.65 -5.68
N ALA A 115 0.84 4.31 -4.84
CA ALA A 115 0.92 5.77 -4.85
C ALA A 115 1.52 6.35 -6.13
N LEU A 116 2.45 5.64 -6.76
CA LEU A 116 3.03 6.07 -8.04
C LEU A 116 2.03 5.93 -9.19
N LYS A 117 1.23 4.87 -9.18
CA LYS A 117 0.27 4.57 -10.25
C LYS A 117 -1.04 5.36 -10.10
N TYR A 118 -1.45 5.64 -8.86
CA TYR A 118 -2.71 6.31 -8.51
C TYR A 118 -2.49 7.57 -7.65
N PRO A 119 -1.72 8.56 -8.13
CA PRO A 119 -1.38 9.76 -7.35
C PRO A 119 -2.59 10.63 -7.01
N GLU A 120 -3.71 10.46 -7.71
CA GLU A 120 -4.97 11.14 -7.46
C GLU A 120 -5.67 10.66 -6.18
N TYR A 121 -5.27 9.52 -5.61
CA TYR A 121 -5.84 9.00 -4.36
C TYR A 121 -4.95 9.21 -3.13
N PHE A 122 -3.62 9.24 -3.32
CA PHE A 122 -2.66 9.25 -2.21
C PHE A 122 -1.63 10.37 -2.34
N GLY A 123 -1.68 11.33 -1.41
CA GLY A 123 -0.74 12.46 -1.42
C GLY A 123 0.62 12.16 -0.82
N LYS A 124 0.74 11.10 -0.01
CA LYS A 124 2.01 10.69 0.60
C LYS A 124 2.11 9.17 0.69
N MET A 125 3.33 8.67 0.54
CA MET A 125 3.64 7.26 0.69
C MET A 125 4.90 7.05 1.53
N PHE A 126 5.00 5.87 2.15
CA PHE A 126 6.24 5.38 2.75
C PHE A 126 6.34 3.86 2.65
N GLY A 127 7.56 3.34 2.66
CA GLY A 127 7.82 1.91 2.72
C GLY A 127 8.87 1.58 3.77
N LEU A 128 8.59 0.56 4.59
CA LEU A 128 9.51 0.03 5.57
C LEU A 128 10.12 -1.26 5.04
N SER A 129 11.43 -1.29 4.84
CA SER A 129 12.13 -2.46 4.27
C SER A 129 11.43 -3.02 3.02
N SER A 130 11.04 -2.14 2.10
CA SER A 130 10.21 -2.47 0.94
C SER A 130 10.83 -3.56 0.08
N ALA A 131 10.02 -4.58 -0.27
CA ALA A 131 10.45 -5.68 -1.13
C ALA A 131 10.47 -5.26 -2.61
N LEU A 132 11.38 -4.36 -3.00
CA LEU A 132 11.58 -3.93 -4.39
C LEU A 132 12.33 -5.02 -5.17
N ILE A 133 11.69 -6.17 -5.35
CA ILE A 133 12.29 -7.41 -5.82
C ILE A 133 12.38 -7.54 -7.34
N VAL A 134 11.88 -6.59 -8.12
CA VAL A 134 11.81 -6.68 -9.58
C VAL A 134 13.14 -7.10 -10.20
N ASN A 135 14.25 -6.46 -9.81
CA ASN A 135 15.59 -6.80 -10.30
C ASN A 135 16.06 -8.23 -9.93
N GLY A 136 15.50 -8.80 -8.85
CA GLY A 136 15.82 -10.16 -8.42
C GLY A 136 14.99 -11.26 -9.10
N ILE A 137 13.85 -10.91 -9.69
CA ILE A 137 12.92 -11.87 -10.30
C ILE A 137 12.83 -11.75 -11.83
N LYS A 138 13.24 -10.62 -12.39
CA LYS A 138 13.24 -10.43 -13.83
C LYS A 138 14.10 -11.48 -14.53
N GLY A 139 13.62 -12.01 -15.64
CA GLY A 139 14.31 -13.02 -16.39
C GLY A 139 14.37 -14.41 -15.76
N MET A 140 13.72 -14.64 -14.61
CA MET A 140 13.53 -16.00 -14.07
C MET A 140 12.89 -16.91 -15.11
N LYS A 141 13.22 -18.21 -15.08
CA LYS A 141 12.75 -19.21 -16.04
C LYS A 141 11.91 -20.28 -15.37
N PRO A 142 11.03 -20.98 -16.11
CA PRO A 142 10.24 -22.08 -15.57
C PRO A 142 11.10 -23.07 -14.79
N GLY A 143 10.61 -23.47 -13.61
CA GLY A 143 11.30 -24.34 -12.67
C GLY A 143 12.35 -23.70 -11.77
N SER A 144 12.64 -22.38 -11.94
CA SER A 144 13.50 -21.67 -10.99
C SER A 144 12.72 -21.17 -9.77
N HIS A 145 13.42 -20.97 -8.66
CA HIS A 145 12.89 -20.43 -7.41
C HIS A 145 13.97 -19.61 -6.68
N ASN A 146 13.55 -18.81 -5.75
CA ASN A 146 14.40 -18.17 -4.74
C ASN A 146 13.87 -18.50 -3.33
N ASP A 147 14.40 -17.85 -2.30
CA ASP A 147 14.02 -18.10 -0.90
C ASP A 147 12.58 -17.69 -0.56
N ILE A 148 11.90 -16.93 -1.45
CA ILE A 148 10.55 -16.42 -1.22
C ILE A 148 9.52 -17.25 -1.98
N ALA A 149 9.73 -17.46 -3.30
CA ALA A 149 8.76 -18.12 -4.16
C ALA A 149 9.41 -18.66 -5.46
N ASP A 150 8.60 -19.36 -6.25
CA ASP A 150 8.97 -19.92 -7.54
C ASP A 150 8.56 -19.03 -8.73
N TYR A 151 9.01 -19.42 -9.91
CA TYR A 151 8.69 -18.77 -11.18
C TYR A 151 7.18 -18.66 -11.41
N ASP A 152 6.43 -19.74 -11.11
CA ASP A 152 5.00 -19.80 -11.41
C ASP A 152 4.22 -18.81 -10.54
N TYR A 153 4.60 -18.67 -9.25
CA TYR A 153 4.05 -17.63 -8.40
C TYR A 153 4.34 -16.24 -8.93
N TYR A 154 5.60 -15.94 -9.28
CA TYR A 154 5.95 -14.61 -9.75
C TYR A 154 5.29 -14.23 -11.07
N THR A 155 5.14 -15.18 -11.99
CA THR A 155 4.43 -14.93 -13.26
C THR A 155 2.94 -14.69 -13.06
N GLN A 156 2.31 -15.34 -12.07
CA GLN A 156 0.91 -15.09 -11.73
C GLN A 156 0.70 -13.70 -11.15
N ILE A 157 1.63 -13.19 -10.35
CA ILE A 157 1.52 -11.88 -9.68
C ILE A 157 2.01 -10.76 -10.59
N PHE A 158 3.23 -10.85 -11.11
CA PHE A 158 3.89 -9.78 -11.85
C PHE A 158 3.68 -9.84 -13.37
N GLY A 159 3.24 -10.97 -13.89
CA GLY A 159 3.06 -11.19 -15.32
C GLY A 159 4.33 -11.70 -16.01
N ASP A 160 4.63 -11.20 -17.20
CA ASP A 160 5.77 -11.61 -17.99
C ASP A 160 7.08 -11.09 -17.39
N LEU A 161 7.87 -12.00 -16.78
CA LEU A 161 9.09 -11.63 -16.07
C LEU A 161 10.23 -11.17 -17.01
N ASP A 162 10.17 -11.48 -18.28
CA ASP A 162 11.14 -10.99 -19.27
C ASP A 162 10.86 -9.52 -19.67
N LYS A 163 9.67 -8.99 -19.33
CA LYS A 163 9.22 -7.62 -19.66
C LYS A 163 9.05 -6.71 -18.45
N LEU A 164 9.51 -7.12 -17.28
CA LEU A 164 9.30 -6.36 -16.06
C LEU A 164 9.95 -4.98 -16.06
N ASP A 165 11.05 -4.78 -16.77
CA ASP A 165 11.74 -3.48 -16.83
C ASP A 165 10.85 -2.37 -17.40
N GLU A 166 9.93 -2.70 -18.31
CA GLU A 166 8.98 -1.78 -18.94
C GLU A 166 7.53 -2.03 -18.50
N SER A 167 7.34 -2.74 -17.41
CA SER A 167 6.02 -3.08 -16.89
C SER A 167 5.51 -2.04 -15.90
N GLU A 168 4.22 -1.75 -15.94
CA GLU A 168 3.55 -0.97 -14.90
C GLU A 168 3.58 -1.64 -13.52
N ASN A 169 3.91 -2.93 -13.43
CA ASN A 169 4.12 -3.64 -12.17
C ASN A 169 5.52 -3.38 -11.57
N ASN A 170 6.35 -2.56 -12.23
CA ASN A 170 7.66 -2.16 -11.76
C ASN A 170 7.62 -0.70 -11.24
N PRO A 171 7.78 -0.46 -9.93
CA PRO A 171 7.82 0.90 -9.39
C PRO A 171 8.90 1.79 -10.01
N GLU A 172 10.07 1.25 -10.39
CA GLU A 172 11.15 2.03 -11.03
C GLU A 172 10.72 2.55 -12.42
N TYR A 173 10.00 1.72 -13.18
CA TYR A 173 9.41 2.13 -14.45
C TYR A 173 8.38 3.25 -14.25
N LEU A 174 7.48 3.11 -13.26
CA LEU A 174 6.48 4.14 -12.96
C LEU A 174 7.09 5.48 -12.59
N VAL A 175 8.17 5.48 -11.77
CA VAL A 175 8.90 6.72 -11.43
C VAL A 175 9.49 7.35 -12.69
N THR A 176 10.15 6.54 -13.53
CA THR A 176 10.80 7.03 -14.76
C THR A 176 9.79 7.67 -15.72
N GLU A 177 8.66 7.01 -15.92
CA GLU A 177 7.59 7.53 -16.80
C GLU A 177 6.93 8.80 -16.23
N ARG A 178 6.82 8.91 -14.92
CA ARG A 178 6.31 10.11 -14.26
C ARG A 178 7.25 11.29 -14.44
N LEU A 179 8.54 11.10 -14.19
CA LEU A 179 9.56 12.16 -14.38
C LEU A 179 9.58 12.68 -15.82
N LYS A 180 9.49 11.78 -16.82
CA LYS A 180 9.40 12.19 -18.23
C LYS A 180 8.16 13.05 -18.55
N LYS A 181 7.07 12.90 -17.79
CA LYS A 181 5.86 13.73 -17.97
C LYS A 181 5.98 15.09 -17.31
N GLU A 182 6.71 15.20 -16.21
CA GLU A 182 6.93 16.46 -15.50
C GLU A 182 7.96 17.39 -16.20
N GLU A 183 8.82 16.82 -17.07
CA GLU A 183 9.80 17.57 -17.86
C GLU A 183 9.25 18.16 -19.18
N LYS A 184 8.01 17.86 -19.52
CA LYS A 184 7.31 18.35 -20.73
C LYS A 184 6.33 19.48 -20.40
#